data_089850311690dc45121ad802822b0e2a
#
_entry.id   089850311690dc45121ad802822b0e2a
#
_cell.length_a   1.000
_cell.length_b   1.000
_cell.length_c   1.000
_cell.angle_alpha   90.00
_cell.angle_beta   90.00
_cell.angle_gamma   90.00
#
_symmetry.space_group_name_H-M   'P 1'
#
loop_
_entity.id
_entity.type
_entity.pdbx_description
1 polymer ?
#
loop_
_entity_poly.entity_id
_entity_poly.type
_entity_poly.pdbx_seq_one_letter_code
_entity_poly.pdbx_strand_id
1 'polypeptide(L)'
;MIIAGIFTQDVSTGGGYHQGLNALLQMQALCNGKHEFIVFTTVPANEPILAQAGLKVRVFRTTLRDLAVFLLGSFPLLLMRLRWLSSFEKKLLGENIDLVYFVHPSLRATLLQRLNYIFTVMDLCHRDFPEFPEVRNTGAFECREQVYRAALPKAVLILADSSELKERIVRRYGVEAERVLAMPFQPSLLLKSGDNEAAMAEAQSVYQLPEGYLFYPAQFWSHKGHIRLLEALVLLRRNQGDCPSCVFAGGDHGNRRLVEQKVVEFGLQGRVHFLGFVPSGHLAPLYRRAQALVMPTYFGPTNLPPLEAWSLDVPLLYPEHLRGHAGDAALYFDVDSAESLAGAIKKIADPICRERIVAAGRVRLKELSAERMSAEVVLVRQLDVFCGRHMM
;
A
#
# COMPACT_ATOMS: atom_id res chain seq x y z
N MET A 1 4.69 -0.27 -28.64
CA MET A 1 5.37 -1.01 -27.56
C MET A 1 4.33 -1.74 -26.74
N ILE A 2 4.62 -2.98 -26.32
CA ILE A 2 3.74 -3.78 -25.44
C ILE A 2 4.37 -3.78 -24.04
N ILE A 3 3.60 -3.34 -23.04
CA ILE A 3 4.03 -3.26 -21.65
C ILE A 3 3.31 -4.34 -20.82
N ALA A 4 4.08 -5.14 -20.07
CA ALA A 4 3.55 -6.15 -19.16
C ALA A 4 3.47 -5.62 -17.72
N GLY A 5 2.27 -5.49 -17.14
CA GLY A 5 2.08 -5.24 -15.72
C GLY A 5 2.14 -6.54 -14.91
N ILE A 6 3.01 -6.64 -13.92
CA ILE A 6 3.16 -7.85 -13.09
C ILE A 6 2.42 -7.65 -11.77
N PHE A 7 1.35 -8.43 -11.57
CA PHE A 7 0.47 -8.35 -10.41
C PHE A 7 0.30 -9.72 -9.76
N THR A 8 0.93 -9.94 -8.63
CA THR A 8 1.03 -11.26 -7.98
C THR A 8 0.46 -11.29 -6.56
N GLN A 9 -0.19 -10.21 -6.13
CA GLN A 9 -0.84 -10.15 -4.82
C GLN A 9 -2.26 -10.70 -4.89
N ASP A 10 -2.70 -11.30 -3.78
CA ASP A 10 -4.07 -11.75 -3.55
C ASP A 10 -4.89 -10.63 -2.87
N VAL A 11 -6.20 -10.65 -3.06
CA VAL A 11 -7.11 -9.66 -2.47
C VAL A 11 -7.01 -9.56 -0.94
N SER A 12 -6.65 -10.67 -0.28
CA SER A 12 -6.44 -10.71 1.18
C SER A 12 -5.26 -9.86 1.66
N THR A 13 -4.37 -9.43 0.74
CA THR A 13 -3.27 -8.51 1.06
C THR A 13 -3.79 -7.10 1.44
N GLY A 14 -5.06 -6.79 1.15
CA GLY A 14 -5.70 -5.53 1.55
C GLY A 14 -5.10 -4.31 0.83
N GLY A 15 -4.58 -3.33 1.57
CA GLY A 15 -4.08 -2.07 1.00
C GLY A 15 -3.04 -2.24 -0.12
N GLY A 16 -2.15 -3.24 -0.02
CA GLY A 16 -1.20 -3.55 -1.08
C GLY A 16 -1.88 -3.96 -2.38
N TYR A 17 -2.92 -4.81 -2.30
CA TYR A 17 -3.73 -5.20 -3.46
C TYR A 17 -4.39 -3.98 -4.13
N HIS A 18 -5.05 -3.12 -3.33
CA HIS A 18 -5.73 -1.93 -3.83
C HIS A 18 -4.76 -0.96 -4.51
N GLN A 19 -3.58 -0.78 -3.91
CA GLN A 19 -2.52 0.06 -4.48
C GLN A 19 -2.03 -0.49 -5.82
N GLY A 20 -1.79 -1.80 -5.90
CA GLY A 20 -1.38 -2.44 -7.14
C GLY A 20 -2.44 -2.34 -8.24
N LEU A 21 -3.72 -2.52 -7.90
CA LEU A 21 -4.83 -2.33 -8.85
C LEU A 21 -4.90 -0.88 -9.35
N ASN A 22 -4.80 0.10 -8.45
CA ASN A 22 -4.73 1.52 -8.82
C ASN A 22 -3.57 1.78 -9.80
N ALA A 23 -2.39 1.23 -9.52
CA ALA A 23 -1.21 1.40 -10.36
C ALA A 23 -1.36 0.76 -11.76
N LEU A 24 -2.04 -0.40 -11.86
CA LEU A 24 -2.34 -1.02 -13.15
C LEU A 24 -3.30 -0.18 -13.98
N LEU A 25 -4.40 0.29 -13.37
CA LEU A 25 -5.39 1.13 -14.04
C LEU A 25 -4.80 2.48 -14.46
N GLN A 26 -3.94 3.07 -13.62
CA GLN A 26 -3.18 4.26 -13.96
C GLN A 26 -2.29 4.03 -15.19
N MET A 27 -1.48 2.97 -15.19
CA MET A 27 -0.59 2.65 -16.31
C MET A 27 -1.38 2.41 -17.60
N GLN A 28 -2.50 1.67 -17.54
CA GLN A 28 -3.37 1.48 -18.70
C GLN A 28 -3.89 2.80 -19.26
N ALA A 29 -4.35 3.70 -18.39
CA ALA A 29 -4.83 5.02 -18.81
C ALA A 29 -3.71 5.86 -19.45
N LEU A 30 -2.49 5.80 -18.92
CA LEU A 30 -1.33 6.51 -19.45
C LEU A 30 -0.82 5.94 -20.77
N CYS A 31 -1.03 4.65 -21.04
CA CYS A 31 -0.73 4.04 -22.34
C CYS A 31 -1.61 4.62 -23.46
N ASN A 32 -2.85 5.01 -23.17
CA ASN A 32 -3.79 5.81 -24.00
C ASN A 32 -3.72 5.52 -25.52
N GLY A 33 -3.80 4.25 -25.92
CA GLY A 33 -3.78 3.83 -27.31
C GLY A 33 -2.42 3.92 -28.03
N LYS A 34 -1.39 4.54 -27.45
CA LYS A 34 -0.03 4.55 -27.99
C LYS A 34 0.74 3.25 -27.70
N HIS A 35 0.47 2.65 -26.55
CA HIS A 35 1.11 1.43 -26.09
C HIS A 35 0.03 0.41 -25.71
N GLU A 36 0.31 -0.86 -25.93
CA GLU A 36 -0.54 -1.94 -25.44
C GLU A 36 -0.13 -2.31 -24.00
N PHE A 37 -1.10 -2.52 -23.11
CA PHE A 37 -0.86 -2.89 -21.73
C PHE A 37 -1.54 -4.24 -21.42
N ILE A 38 -0.76 -5.21 -20.93
CA ILE A 38 -1.23 -6.55 -20.60
C ILE A 38 -0.81 -6.90 -19.18
N VAL A 39 -1.74 -7.33 -18.34
CA VAL A 39 -1.45 -7.73 -16.95
C VAL A 39 -1.16 -9.22 -16.87
N PHE A 40 -0.06 -9.56 -16.22
CA PHE A 40 0.33 -10.94 -15.91
C PHE A 40 0.19 -11.20 -14.41
N THR A 41 -0.57 -12.24 -14.06
CA THR A 41 -0.79 -12.63 -12.65
C THR A 41 -0.48 -14.11 -12.42
N THR A 42 0.01 -14.44 -11.20
CA THR A 42 0.15 -15.82 -10.72
C THR A 42 -1.04 -16.28 -9.89
N VAL A 43 -2.00 -15.37 -9.60
CA VAL A 43 -3.19 -15.62 -8.79
C VAL A 43 -4.39 -15.72 -9.72
N PRO A 44 -4.91 -16.93 -10.03
CA PRO A 44 -6.02 -17.10 -10.95
C PRO A 44 -7.28 -16.32 -10.55
N ALA A 45 -7.53 -16.17 -9.24
CA ALA A 45 -8.66 -15.41 -8.71
C ALA A 45 -8.65 -13.92 -9.12
N ASN A 46 -7.50 -13.37 -9.50
CA ASN A 46 -7.39 -11.99 -9.97
C ASN A 46 -7.93 -11.81 -11.40
N GLU A 47 -7.94 -12.86 -12.23
CA GLU A 47 -8.30 -12.75 -13.63
C GLU A 47 -9.68 -12.13 -13.84
N PRO A 48 -10.78 -12.65 -13.24
CA PRO A 48 -12.10 -12.06 -13.41
C PRO A 48 -12.20 -10.63 -12.88
N ILE A 49 -11.55 -10.32 -11.76
CA ILE A 49 -11.59 -8.99 -11.14
C ILE A 49 -10.90 -7.96 -12.04
N LEU A 50 -9.70 -8.29 -12.53
CA LEU A 50 -8.93 -7.40 -13.40
C LEU A 50 -9.61 -7.26 -14.79
N ALA A 51 -10.19 -8.34 -15.33
CA ALA A 51 -10.94 -8.29 -16.58
C ALA A 51 -12.21 -7.41 -16.47
N GLN A 52 -12.93 -7.50 -15.35
CA GLN A 52 -14.07 -6.62 -15.06
C GLN A 52 -13.65 -5.15 -14.94
N ALA A 53 -12.42 -4.88 -14.47
CA ALA A 53 -11.83 -3.54 -14.46
C ALA A 53 -11.33 -3.06 -15.84
N GLY A 54 -11.55 -3.85 -16.92
CA GLY A 54 -11.19 -3.49 -18.29
C GLY A 54 -9.75 -3.79 -18.68
N LEU A 55 -9.02 -4.58 -17.87
CA LEU A 55 -7.62 -4.94 -18.15
C LEU A 55 -7.53 -6.22 -18.99
N LYS A 56 -6.59 -6.27 -19.92
CA LYS A 56 -6.20 -7.53 -20.58
C LYS A 56 -5.35 -8.35 -19.61
N VAL A 57 -5.75 -9.58 -19.31
CA VAL A 57 -5.10 -10.42 -18.29
C VAL A 57 -4.55 -11.71 -18.90
N ARG A 58 -3.41 -12.16 -18.38
CA ARG A 58 -2.78 -13.45 -18.63
C ARG A 58 -2.37 -14.11 -17.32
N VAL A 59 -2.85 -15.31 -17.08
CA VAL A 59 -2.42 -16.11 -15.92
C VAL A 59 -1.15 -16.89 -16.30
N PHE A 60 -0.16 -16.89 -15.43
CA PHE A 60 1.04 -17.71 -15.59
C PHE A 60 1.37 -18.47 -14.31
N ARG A 61 2.09 -19.59 -14.46
CA ARG A 61 2.51 -20.44 -13.33
C ARG A 61 4.03 -20.34 -13.15
N THR A 62 4.46 -20.30 -11.90
CA THR A 62 5.88 -20.46 -11.56
C THR A 62 6.31 -21.91 -11.82
N THR A 63 7.44 -22.12 -12.44
CA THR A 63 7.94 -23.45 -12.81
C THR A 63 9.23 -23.77 -12.04
N LEU A 64 9.62 -25.06 -12.01
CA LEU A 64 10.90 -25.50 -11.45
C LEU A 64 12.10 -24.81 -12.13
N ARG A 65 11.96 -24.45 -13.41
CA ARG A 65 12.99 -23.68 -14.14
C ARG A 65 13.18 -22.29 -13.56
N ASP A 66 12.10 -21.61 -13.18
CA ASP A 66 12.18 -20.29 -12.53
C ASP A 66 12.92 -20.38 -11.19
N LEU A 67 12.66 -21.44 -10.43
CA LEU A 67 13.38 -21.72 -9.19
C LEU A 67 14.86 -22.01 -9.44
N ALA A 68 15.20 -22.81 -10.47
CA ALA A 68 16.57 -23.12 -10.82
C ALA A 68 17.34 -21.84 -11.26
N VAL A 69 16.73 -20.99 -12.11
CA VAL A 69 17.33 -19.71 -12.53
C VAL A 69 17.52 -18.79 -11.34
N PHE A 70 16.59 -18.78 -10.40
CA PHE A 70 16.72 -18.00 -9.17
C PHE A 70 17.88 -18.47 -8.29
N LEU A 71 18.00 -19.78 -8.04
CA LEU A 71 19.10 -20.36 -7.25
C LEU A 71 20.48 -20.10 -7.90
N LEU A 72 20.54 -20.09 -9.22
CA LEU A 72 21.73 -19.77 -9.98
C LEU A 72 21.95 -18.26 -10.17
N GLY A 73 21.05 -17.42 -9.71
CA GLY A 73 21.12 -15.95 -9.85
C GLY A 73 22.37 -15.32 -9.24
N SER A 74 23.00 -15.99 -8.25
CA SER A 74 24.29 -15.60 -7.69
C SER A 74 25.47 -15.80 -8.68
N PHE A 75 25.24 -16.47 -9.80
CA PHE A 75 26.24 -16.75 -10.85
C PHE A 75 25.78 -16.21 -12.22
N PRO A 76 25.65 -14.88 -12.39
CA PRO A 76 25.06 -14.27 -13.58
C PRO A 76 25.85 -14.61 -14.86
N LEU A 77 27.17 -14.68 -14.80
CA LEU A 77 28.02 -15.05 -15.95
C LEU A 77 27.75 -16.49 -16.44
N LEU A 78 27.45 -17.39 -15.50
CA LEU A 78 27.10 -18.78 -15.85
C LEU A 78 25.74 -18.84 -16.55
N LEU A 79 24.73 -18.13 -16.04
CA LEU A 79 23.41 -18.05 -16.66
C LEU A 79 23.48 -17.42 -18.06
N MET A 80 24.24 -16.34 -18.22
CA MET A 80 24.48 -15.71 -19.54
C MET A 80 25.16 -16.66 -20.51
N ARG A 81 26.21 -17.36 -20.07
CA ARG A 81 26.98 -18.34 -20.92
C ARG A 81 26.09 -19.52 -21.34
N LEU A 82 25.21 -19.98 -20.45
CA LEU A 82 24.23 -21.04 -20.73
C LEU A 82 23.02 -20.56 -21.53
N ARG A 83 22.87 -19.25 -21.74
CA ARG A 83 21.68 -18.63 -22.34
C ARG A 83 20.36 -19.10 -21.66
N TRP A 84 20.41 -19.29 -20.35
CA TRP A 84 19.33 -19.90 -19.59
C TRP A 84 18.37 -18.82 -19.11
N LEU A 85 17.32 -18.56 -19.89
CA LEU A 85 16.22 -17.67 -19.49
C LEU A 85 15.25 -18.40 -18.57
N SER A 86 14.68 -17.68 -17.61
CA SER A 86 13.56 -18.16 -16.81
C SER A 86 12.34 -18.48 -17.68
N SER A 87 11.46 -19.37 -17.22
CA SER A 87 10.19 -19.63 -17.92
C SER A 87 9.30 -18.40 -17.96
N PHE A 88 9.39 -17.56 -16.91
CA PHE A 88 8.73 -16.28 -16.82
C PHE A 88 9.16 -15.34 -17.95
N GLU A 89 10.46 -15.09 -18.11
CA GLU A 89 10.97 -14.21 -19.17
C GLU A 89 10.71 -14.76 -20.56
N LYS A 90 10.82 -16.09 -20.76
CA LYS A 90 10.48 -16.74 -22.04
C LYS A 90 9.03 -16.52 -22.43
N LYS A 91 8.10 -16.60 -21.46
CA LYS A 91 6.68 -16.33 -21.72
C LYS A 91 6.45 -14.89 -22.15
N LEU A 92 7.06 -13.93 -21.44
CA LEU A 92 6.95 -12.51 -21.80
C LEU A 92 7.51 -12.22 -23.19
N LEU A 93 8.67 -12.77 -23.54
CA LEU A 93 9.24 -12.65 -24.88
C LEU A 93 8.37 -13.30 -25.96
N GLY A 94 7.72 -14.44 -25.66
CA GLY A 94 6.78 -15.10 -26.56
C GLY A 94 5.48 -14.30 -26.82
N GLU A 95 5.14 -13.39 -25.94
CA GLU A 95 4.02 -12.43 -26.08
C GLU A 95 4.49 -11.07 -26.65
N ASN A 96 5.75 -10.99 -27.13
CA ASN A 96 6.38 -9.78 -27.69
C ASN A 96 6.39 -8.58 -26.71
N ILE A 97 6.58 -8.84 -25.42
CA ILE A 97 6.69 -7.79 -24.41
C ILE A 97 8.00 -7.02 -24.59
N ASP A 98 7.92 -5.70 -24.64
CA ASP A 98 9.06 -4.78 -24.77
C ASP A 98 9.53 -4.25 -23.42
N LEU A 99 8.60 -4.04 -22.47
CA LEU A 99 8.87 -3.45 -21.16
C LEU A 99 8.01 -4.11 -20.09
N VAL A 100 8.60 -4.38 -18.92
CA VAL A 100 7.90 -4.99 -17.78
C VAL A 100 7.69 -3.93 -16.69
N TYR A 101 6.49 -3.86 -16.12
CA TYR A 101 6.17 -3.01 -15.00
C TYR A 101 5.87 -3.86 -13.75
N PHE A 102 6.76 -3.82 -12.77
CA PHE A 102 6.54 -4.43 -11.46
C PHE A 102 5.83 -3.42 -10.55
N VAL A 103 4.52 -3.61 -10.36
CA VAL A 103 3.70 -2.72 -9.52
C VAL A 103 3.97 -2.89 -8.01
N HIS A 104 4.64 -3.97 -7.64
CA HIS A 104 5.15 -4.25 -6.29
C HIS A 104 6.59 -4.75 -6.35
N PRO A 105 7.35 -4.62 -5.25
CA PRO A 105 8.66 -5.24 -5.15
C PRO A 105 8.57 -6.75 -5.46
N SER A 106 9.34 -7.21 -6.42
CA SER A 106 9.25 -8.58 -6.89
C SER A 106 10.62 -9.19 -7.17
N LEU A 107 10.83 -10.37 -6.60
CA LEU A 107 12.00 -11.20 -6.89
C LEU A 107 12.11 -11.56 -8.39
N ARG A 108 10.98 -11.57 -9.12
CA ARG A 108 10.97 -11.86 -10.56
C ARG A 108 11.75 -10.84 -11.41
N ALA A 109 11.90 -9.61 -10.90
CA ALA A 109 12.74 -8.62 -11.57
C ALA A 109 14.19 -9.07 -11.69
N THR A 110 14.68 -9.83 -10.71
CA THR A 110 16.07 -10.36 -10.74
C THR A 110 16.26 -11.51 -11.76
N LEU A 111 15.16 -12.10 -12.23
CA LEU A 111 15.16 -13.18 -13.24
C LEU A 111 15.21 -12.66 -14.67
N LEU A 112 15.00 -11.36 -14.89
CA LEU A 112 15.03 -10.76 -16.22
C LEU A 112 16.50 -10.51 -16.66
N GLN A 113 16.83 -11.01 -17.83
CA GLN A 113 18.16 -10.89 -18.44
C GLN A 113 18.15 -10.05 -19.73
N ARG A 114 17.04 -10.04 -20.46
CA ARG A 114 16.88 -9.40 -21.77
C ARG A 114 15.85 -8.29 -21.77
N LEU A 115 14.79 -8.42 -20.92
CA LEU A 115 13.72 -7.44 -20.84
C LEU A 115 14.05 -6.32 -19.86
N ASN A 116 13.81 -5.09 -20.29
CA ASN A 116 13.87 -3.92 -19.44
C ASN A 116 12.65 -3.82 -18.55
N TYR A 117 12.77 -3.11 -17.42
CA TYR A 117 11.64 -2.99 -16.50
C TYR A 117 11.59 -1.69 -15.71
N ILE A 118 10.36 -1.30 -15.35
CA ILE A 118 10.03 -0.32 -14.34
C ILE A 118 9.81 -1.06 -13.02
N PHE A 119 10.31 -0.52 -11.91
CA PHE A 119 10.22 -1.17 -10.61
C PHE A 119 9.64 -0.24 -9.56
N THR A 120 8.58 -0.65 -8.85
CA THR A 120 8.00 0.13 -7.74
C THR A 120 8.65 -0.26 -6.42
N VAL A 121 9.07 0.74 -5.66
CA VAL A 121 9.48 0.63 -4.25
C VAL A 121 8.38 1.24 -3.40
N MET A 122 7.78 0.42 -2.53
CA MET A 122 6.68 0.84 -1.66
C MET A 122 7.18 1.52 -0.38
N ASP A 123 8.27 1.01 0.18
CA ASP A 123 8.89 1.50 1.41
C ASP A 123 10.31 0.96 1.58
N LEU A 124 11.03 1.52 2.56
CA LEU A 124 12.31 1.01 3.05
C LEU A 124 12.26 0.71 4.55
N CYS A 125 11.07 0.44 5.09
CA CYS A 125 10.84 0.28 6.53
C CYS A 125 11.61 -0.88 7.15
N HIS A 126 11.94 -1.93 6.38
CA HIS A 126 12.82 -3.00 6.84
C HIS A 126 14.20 -2.50 7.30
N ARG A 127 14.67 -1.37 6.76
CA ARG A 127 15.95 -0.75 7.16
C ARG A 127 15.79 0.22 8.32
N ASP A 128 14.61 0.82 8.47
CA ASP A 128 14.37 1.82 9.50
C ASP A 128 13.97 1.19 10.83
N PHE A 129 13.26 0.05 10.76
CA PHE A 129 12.65 -0.64 11.89
C PHE A 129 12.96 -2.14 11.86
N PRO A 130 14.24 -2.54 11.90
CA PRO A 130 14.65 -3.95 11.79
C PRO A 130 14.24 -4.79 13.01
N GLU A 131 13.84 -4.15 14.11
CA GLU A 131 13.44 -4.81 15.36
C GLU A 131 12.06 -5.47 15.29
N PHE A 132 11.18 -5.05 14.38
CA PHE A 132 9.84 -5.63 14.28
C PHE A 132 9.87 -7.08 13.82
N PRO A 133 9.01 -7.96 14.42
CA PRO A 133 9.00 -9.40 14.11
C PRO A 133 8.81 -9.70 12.63
N GLU A 134 7.94 -8.96 11.93
CA GLU A 134 7.66 -9.11 10.51
C GLU A 134 8.82 -8.74 9.59
N VAL A 135 9.79 -7.99 10.11
CA VAL A 135 11.03 -7.66 9.40
C VAL A 135 12.13 -8.66 9.74
N ARG A 136 12.27 -8.98 11.03
CA ARG A 136 13.39 -9.77 11.56
C ARG A 136 13.20 -11.27 11.41
N ASN A 137 11.97 -11.74 11.62
CA ASN A 137 11.64 -13.15 11.51
C ASN A 137 11.53 -13.57 10.04
N THR A 138 11.81 -14.82 9.73
CA THR A 138 11.61 -15.39 8.38
C THR A 138 12.57 -14.90 7.28
N GLY A 139 13.64 -14.17 7.60
CA GLY A 139 14.59 -13.64 6.60
C GLY A 139 14.00 -12.56 5.68
N ALA A 140 12.95 -11.86 6.13
CA ALA A 140 12.30 -10.84 5.33
C ALA A 140 13.21 -9.65 5.03
N PHE A 141 14.07 -9.26 5.98
CA PHE A 141 15.09 -8.22 5.78
C PHE A 141 16.05 -8.59 4.65
N GLU A 142 16.66 -9.76 4.74
CA GLU A 142 17.65 -10.26 3.77
C GLU A 142 17.02 -10.42 2.38
N CYS A 143 15.82 -10.97 2.31
CA CYS A 143 15.10 -11.14 1.05
C CYS A 143 14.82 -9.79 0.37
N ARG A 144 14.34 -8.79 1.12
CA ARG A 144 14.07 -7.44 0.57
C ARG A 144 15.35 -6.75 0.12
N GLU A 145 16.42 -6.84 0.91
CA GLU A 145 17.74 -6.29 0.56
C GLU A 145 18.31 -6.94 -0.72
N GLN A 146 18.24 -8.24 -0.82
CA GLN A 146 18.69 -8.97 -2.01
C GLN A 146 17.94 -8.50 -3.25
N VAL A 147 16.61 -8.39 -3.17
CA VAL A 147 15.78 -7.92 -4.29
C VAL A 147 16.15 -6.49 -4.68
N TYR A 148 16.21 -5.56 -3.72
CA TYR A 148 16.49 -4.16 -4.03
C TYR A 148 17.91 -3.95 -4.58
N ARG A 149 18.94 -4.56 -3.97
CA ARG A 149 20.31 -4.48 -4.45
C ARG A 149 20.49 -5.06 -5.87
N ALA A 150 19.75 -6.11 -6.21
CA ALA A 150 19.84 -6.74 -7.51
C ALA A 150 18.97 -6.08 -8.60
N ALA A 151 17.78 -5.58 -8.21
CA ALA A 151 16.83 -5.05 -9.18
C ALA A 151 16.98 -3.54 -9.45
N LEU A 152 17.20 -2.71 -8.43
CA LEU A 152 17.19 -1.25 -8.62
C LEU A 152 18.27 -0.74 -9.60
N PRO A 153 19.52 -1.25 -9.61
CA PRO A 153 20.52 -0.80 -10.55
C PRO A 153 20.17 -1.08 -12.02
N LYS A 154 19.34 -2.09 -12.29
CA LYS A 154 18.94 -2.50 -13.65
C LYS A 154 17.62 -1.90 -14.12
N ALA A 155 16.78 -1.38 -13.21
CA ALA A 155 15.50 -0.79 -13.58
C ALA A 155 15.69 0.44 -14.45
N VAL A 156 15.00 0.55 -15.57
CA VAL A 156 15.07 1.76 -16.43
C VAL A 156 14.39 2.95 -15.76
N LEU A 157 13.40 2.68 -14.91
CA LEU A 157 12.73 3.66 -14.07
C LEU A 157 12.30 3.01 -12.75
N ILE A 158 12.42 3.75 -11.66
CA ILE A 158 11.99 3.35 -10.32
C ILE A 158 10.86 4.29 -9.90
N LEU A 159 9.72 3.73 -9.50
CA LEU A 159 8.62 4.51 -8.93
C LEU A 159 8.69 4.44 -7.39
N ALA A 160 8.68 5.59 -6.76
CA ALA A 160 8.58 5.77 -5.32
C ALA A 160 7.26 6.47 -5.00
N ASP A 161 6.68 6.23 -3.82
CA ASP A 161 5.42 6.82 -3.40
C ASP A 161 5.52 8.31 -3.01
N SER A 162 6.74 8.78 -2.76
CA SER A 162 7.00 10.16 -2.30
C SER A 162 8.40 10.64 -2.66
N SER A 163 8.60 11.96 -2.62
CA SER A 163 9.92 12.57 -2.79
C SER A 163 10.89 12.15 -1.70
N GLU A 164 10.42 11.98 -0.46
CA GLU A 164 11.24 11.49 0.64
C GLU A 164 11.74 10.05 0.37
N LEU A 165 10.86 9.16 -0.07
CA LEU A 165 11.27 7.80 -0.41
C LEU A 165 12.24 7.79 -1.62
N LYS A 166 12.02 8.65 -2.62
CA LYS A 166 12.95 8.83 -3.74
C LYS A 166 14.37 9.17 -3.24
N GLU A 167 14.50 10.18 -2.37
CA GLU A 167 15.80 10.58 -1.82
C GLU A 167 16.46 9.44 -1.04
N ARG A 168 15.67 8.68 -0.27
CA ARG A 168 16.15 7.53 0.50
C ARG A 168 16.63 6.39 -0.41
N ILE A 169 15.93 6.11 -1.54
CA ILE A 169 16.34 5.13 -2.54
C ILE A 169 17.68 5.54 -3.14
N VAL A 170 17.79 6.77 -3.63
CA VAL A 170 19.03 7.30 -4.22
C VAL A 170 20.20 7.17 -3.24
N ARG A 171 20.02 7.64 -2.01
CA ARG A 171 21.08 7.62 -0.98
C ARG A 171 21.49 6.21 -0.55
N ARG A 172 20.52 5.27 -0.41
CA ARG A 172 20.78 3.95 0.18
C ARG A 172 21.22 2.90 -0.83
N TYR A 173 20.84 3.06 -2.10
CA TYR A 173 21.14 2.08 -3.16
C TYR A 173 22.03 2.64 -4.25
N GLY A 174 22.41 3.91 -4.22
CA GLY A 174 23.35 4.52 -5.16
C GLY A 174 22.82 4.56 -6.60
N VAL A 175 21.50 4.68 -6.77
CA VAL A 175 20.89 4.82 -8.10
C VAL A 175 20.79 6.29 -8.49
N GLU A 176 20.84 6.58 -9.79
CA GLU A 176 20.75 7.94 -10.31
C GLU A 176 19.36 8.54 -10.03
N ALA A 177 19.33 9.78 -9.54
CA ALA A 177 18.10 10.46 -9.12
C ALA A 177 17.08 10.64 -10.27
N GLU A 178 17.56 10.77 -11.51
CA GLU A 178 16.76 10.90 -12.72
C GLU A 178 16.00 9.63 -13.09
N ARG A 179 16.46 8.49 -12.58
CA ARG A 179 15.80 7.19 -12.74
C ARG A 179 14.78 6.89 -11.65
N VAL A 180 14.64 7.76 -10.65
CA VAL A 180 13.66 7.61 -9.59
C VAL A 180 12.60 8.69 -9.71
N LEU A 181 11.36 8.29 -9.94
CA LEU A 181 10.21 9.18 -10.06
C LEU A 181 9.33 9.04 -8.82
N ALA A 182 9.09 10.15 -8.11
CA ALA A 182 8.10 10.19 -7.05
C ALA A 182 6.69 10.23 -7.67
N MET A 183 5.88 9.21 -7.36
CA MET A 183 4.52 9.03 -7.86
C MET A 183 3.59 8.82 -6.67
N PRO A 184 3.00 9.87 -6.09
CA PRO A 184 2.11 9.74 -4.94
C PRO A 184 0.93 8.81 -5.21
N PHE A 185 0.53 8.05 -4.18
CA PHE A 185 -0.63 7.18 -4.24
C PHE A 185 -1.93 7.98 -4.40
N GLN A 186 -2.99 7.29 -4.78
CA GLN A 186 -4.36 7.80 -4.81
C GLN A 186 -5.26 6.96 -3.91
N PRO A 187 -6.40 7.49 -3.46
CA PRO A 187 -7.39 6.70 -2.75
C PRO A 187 -7.79 5.46 -3.55
N SER A 188 -8.19 4.39 -2.86
CA SER A 188 -8.67 3.20 -3.56
C SER A 188 -9.83 3.54 -4.49
N LEU A 189 -9.71 3.18 -5.76
CA LEU A 189 -10.79 3.37 -6.75
C LEU A 189 -12.05 2.58 -6.38
N LEU A 190 -11.90 1.50 -5.62
CA LEU A 190 -13.01 0.67 -5.17
C LEU A 190 -13.87 1.33 -4.07
N LEU A 191 -13.38 2.38 -3.40
CA LEU A 191 -14.19 3.13 -2.42
C LEU A 191 -15.42 3.77 -3.05
N LYS A 192 -15.30 4.27 -4.29
CA LYS A 192 -16.42 4.94 -4.96
C LYS A 192 -17.63 4.04 -5.19
N SER A 193 -17.41 2.75 -5.39
CA SER A 193 -18.50 1.78 -5.59
C SER A 193 -19.30 1.51 -4.32
N GLY A 194 -18.68 1.68 -3.14
CA GLY A 194 -19.31 1.50 -1.84
C GLY A 194 -19.86 2.78 -1.21
N ASP A 195 -19.66 3.94 -1.85
CA ASP A 195 -20.12 5.23 -1.30
C ASP A 195 -21.54 5.58 -1.82
N ASN A 196 -22.52 4.76 -1.41
CA ASN A 196 -23.92 4.91 -1.77
C ASN A 196 -24.85 4.42 -0.65
N GLU A 197 -26.12 4.82 -0.71
CA GLU A 197 -27.12 4.50 0.34
C GLU A 197 -27.35 3.00 0.54
N ALA A 198 -27.33 2.22 -0.52
CA ALA A 198 -27.53 0.77 -0.43
C ALA A 198 -26.39 0.09 0.34
N ALA A 199 -25.13 0.44 0.03
CA ALA A 199 -23.97 -0.06 0.76
C ALA A 199 -23.95 0.42 2.22
N MET A 200 -24.41 1.64 2.49
CA MET A 200 -24.57 2.15 3.86
C MET A 200 -25.59 1.33 4.67
N ALA A 201 -26.75 1.03 4.09
CA ALA A 201 -27.78 0.23 4.74
C ALA A 201 -27.32 -1.22 4.95
N GLU A 202 -26.65 -1.81 3.96
CA GLU A 202 -26.11 -3.17 4.06
C GLU A 202 -25.05 -3.26 5.17
N ALA A 203 -24.04 -2.37 5.16
CA ALA A 203 -23.00 -2.34 6.20
C ALA A 203 -23.58 -2.15 7.60
N GLN A 204 -24.60 -1.29 7.75
CA GLN A 204 -25.33 -1.11 9.02
C GLN A 204 -25.98 -2.41 9.47
N SER A 205 -26.67 -3.11 8.58
CA SER A 205 -27.34 -4.38 8.88
C SER A 205 -26.35 -5.48 9.27
N VAL A 206 -25.25 -5.57 8.54
CA VAL A 206 -24.22 -6.63 8.73
C VAL A 206 -23.44 -6.42 10.02
N TYR A 207 -22.96 -5.21 10.29
CA TYR A 207 -22.01 -4.98 11.38
C TYR A 207 -22.64 -4.48 12.67
N GLN A 208 -23.80 -3.85 12.62
CA GLN A 208 -24.56 -3.34 13.78
C GLN A 208 -23.68 -2.52 14.74
N LEU A 209 -22.80 -1.68 14.21
CA LEU A 209 -21.84 -0.89 14.98
C LEU A 209 -22.51 0.35 15.59
N PRO A 210 -22.03 0.82 16.76
CA PRO A 210 -22.44 2.10 17.32
C PRO A 210 -22.08 3.26 16.37
N GLU A 211 -22.65 4.43 16.59
CA GLU A 211 -22.28 5.65 15.87
C GLU A 211 -20.98 6.25 16.44
N GLY A 212 -20.20 6.92 15.59
CA GLY A 212 -19.09 7.74 16.02
C GLY A 212 -17.90 6.98 16.62
N TYR A 213 -17.65 5.77 16.16
CA TYR A 213 -16.50 4.99 16.59
C TYR A 213 -15.16 5.50 16.00
N LEU A 214 -14.06 5.12 16.63
CA LEU A 214 -12.73 5.24 16.05
C LEU A 214 -12.51 4.08 15.07
N PHE A 215 -12.08 4.37 13.84
CA PHE A 215 -11.90 3.35 12.82
C PHE A 215 -10.42 3.11 12.55
N TYR A 216 -10.00 1.85 12.47
CA TYR A 216 -8.66 1.46 12.07
C TYR A 216 -8.68 0.26 11.11
N PRO A 217 -8.71 0.50 9.78
CA PRO A 217 -8.62 -0.56 8.76
C PRO A 217 -7.17 -0.95 8.53
N ALA A 218 -6.65 -1.82 9.38
CA ALA A 218 -5.27 -2.31 9.30
C ALA A 218 -5.19 -3.79 9.64
N GLN A 219 -4.35 -4.52 8.90
CA GLN A 219 -4.00 -5.89 9.23
C GLN A 219 -3.27 -5.95 10.59
N PHE A 220 -3.40 -7.07 11.29
CA PHE A 220 -2.84 -7.23 12.64
C PHE A 220 -1.34 -7.59 12.61
N TRP A 221 -0.53 -6.67 12.05
CA TRP A 221 0.93 -6.69 12.20
C TRP A 221 1.35 -6.00 13.50
N SER A 222 2.51 -6.38 14.06
CA SER A 222 3.01 -5.77 15.30
C SER A 222 3.24 -4.27 15.16
N HIS A 223 3.84 -3.82 14.05
CA HIS A 223 4.09 -2.41 13.78
C HIS A 223 2.82 -1.55 13.62
N LYS A 224 1.65 -2.15 13.48
CA LYS A 224 0.40 -1.39 13.41
C LYS A 224 -0.07 -0.83 14.74
N GLY A 225 0.55 -1.22 15.86
CA GLY A 225 0.37 -0.55 17.13
C GLY A 225 -1.05 -0.61 17.72
N HIS A 226 -1.88 -1.61 17.38
CA HIS A 226 -3.26 -1.74 17.90
C HIS A 226 -3.33 -1.65 19.43
N ILE A 227 -2.33 -2.22 20.14
CA ILE A 227 -2.28 -2.20 21.61
C ILE A 227 -2.17 -0.77 22.12
N ARG A 228 -1.42 0.11 21.46
CA ARG A 228 -1.29 1.52 21.83
C ARG A 228 -2.65 2.23 21.83
N LEU A 229 -3.52 1.91 20.85
CA LEU A 229 -4.88 2.46 20.82
C LEU A 229 -5.72 1.93 21.99
N LEU A 230 -5.60 0.64 22.35
CA LEU A 230 -6.29 0.08 23.53
C LEU A 230 -5.85 0.77 24.83
N GLU A 231 -4.55 1.01 25.01
CA GLU A 231 -4.01 1.73 26.17
C GLU A 231 -4.57 3.16 26.26
N ALA A 232 -4.67 3.87 25.13
CA ALA A 232 -5.27 5.19 25.07
C ALA A 232 -6.77 5.17 25.46
N LEU A 233 -7.53 4.13 25.02
CA LEU A 233 -8.94 3.96 25.44
C LEU A 233 -9.08 3.71 26.94
N VAL A 234 -8.17 2.94 27.55
CA VAL A 234 -8.14 2.72 29.00
C VAL A 234 -7.93 4.04 29.75
N LEU A 235 -7.00 4.87 29.28
CA LEU A 235 -6.73 6.18 29.87
C LEU A 235 -7.95 7.11 29.77
N LEU A 236 -8.62 7.14 28.63
CA LEU A 236 -9.84 7.93 28.44
C LEU A 236 -10.93 7.49 29.40
N ARG A 237 -11.17 6.18 29.51
CA ARG A 237 -12.19 5.65 30.43
C ARG A 237 -11.88 5.97 31.89
N ARG A 238 -10.62 5.85 32.31
CA ARG A 238 -10.22 6.22 33.69
C ARG A 238 -10.42 7.68 33.97
N ASN A 239 -10.12 8.57 33.03
CA ASN A 239 -10.11 10.01 33.21
C ASN A 239 -11.52 10.65 33.03
N GLN A 240 -12.40 10.02 32.24
CA GLN A 240 -13.69 10.61 31.84
C GLN A 240 -14.89 9.72 32.18
N GLY A 241 -14.68 8.54 32.77
CA GLY A 241 -15.74 7.57 33.07
C GLY A 241 -16.19 6.72 31.88
N ASP A 242 -15.86 7.13 30.64
CA ASP A 242 -16.18 6.41 29.40
C ASP A 242 -15.10 6.60 28.31
N CYS A 243 -15.14 5.77 27.27
CA CYS A 243 -14.30 5.90 26.11
C CYS A 243 -15.07 5.58 24.81
N PRO A 244 -14.65 6.15 23.65
CA PRO A 244 -15.31 5.84 22.38
C PRO A 244 -15.15 4.36 22.02
N SER A 245 -16.10 3.82 21.26
CA SER A 245 -15.94 2.51 20.63
C SER A 245 -14.85 2.55 19.57
N CYS A 246 -14.22 1.40 19.32
CA CYS A 246 -13.18 1.25 18.33
C CYS A 246 -13.48 0.06 17.41
N VAL A 247 -13.30 0.24 16.11
CA VAL A 247 -13.55 -0.77 15.09
C VAL A 247 -12.25 -1.08 14.35
N PHE A 248 -11.83 -2.33 14.43
CA PHE A 248 -10.68 -2.87 13.72
C PHE A 248 -11.13 -3.72 12.52
N ALA A 249 -10.62 -3.40 11.33
CA ALA A 249 -10.87 -4.17 10.12
C ALA A 249 -9.55 -4.59 9.47
N GLY A 250 -9.35 -5.90 9.29
CA GLY A 250 -8.13 -6.46 8.69
C GLY A 250 -7.91 -7.91 9.04
N GLY A 251 -7.08 -8.58 8.23
CA GLY A 251 -6.66 -9.97 8.44
C GLY A 251 -5.66 -10.13 9.57
N ASP A 252 -5.59 -11.35 10.11
CA ASP A 252 -4.57 -11.70 11.10
C ASP A 252 -3.21 -11.95 10.42
N HIS A 253 -2.19 -11.30 10.94
CA HIS A 253 -0.79 -11.47 10.56
C HIS A 253 0.10 -11.77 11.79
N GLY A 254 -0.47 -12.53 12.74
CA GLY A 254 0.23 -13.04 13.92
C GLY A 254 0.04 -12.23 15.19
N ASN A 255 -0.59 -11.05 15.14
CA ASN A 255 -0.75 -10.19 16.31
C ASN A 255 -2.21 -10.08 16.83
N ARG A 256 -3.20 -10.60 16.09
CA ARG A 256 -4.62 -10.47 16.43
C ARG A 256 -4.94 -11.08 17.79
N ARG A 257 -4.47 -12.30 18.03
CA ARG A 257 -4.72 -13.00 19.31
C ARG A 257 -4.22 -12.20 20.51
N LEU A 258 -3.05 -11.57 20.40
CA LEU A 258 -2.51 -10.72 21.46
C LEU A 258 -3.38 -9.47 21.69
N VAL A 259 -3.86 -8.84 20.62
CA VAL A 259 -4.75 -7.68 20.72
C VAL A 259 -6.08 -8.07 21.38
N GLU A 260 -6.68 -9.21 21.02
CA GLU A 260 -7.91 -9.72 21.63
C GLU A 260 -7.72 -10.03 23.15
N GLN A 261 -6.57 -10.63 23.52
CA GLN A 261 -6.22 -10.83 24.92
C GLN A 261 -6.12 -9.51 25.69
N LYS A 262 -5.50 -8.48 25.10
CA LYS A 262 -5.39 -7.16 25.71
C LYS A 262 -6.75 -6.46 25.84
N VAL A 263 -7.69 -6.67 24.93
CA VAL A 263 -9.08 -6.17 25.06
C VAL A 263 -9.74 -6.74 26.34
N VAL A 264 -9.54 -8.04 26.60
CA VAL A 264 -10.06 -8.67 27.82
C VAL A 264 -9.34 -8.15 29.07
N GLU A 265 -8.01 -8.14 29.07
CA GLU A 265 -7.18 -7.66 30.19
C GLU A 265 -7.51 -6.24 30.58
N PHE A 266 -7.77 -5.37 29.60
CA PHE A 266 -8.09 -3.97 29.80
C PHE A 266 -9.57 -3.73 30.07
N GLY A 267 -10.40 -4.76 30.05
CA GLY A 267 -11.85 -4.67 30.27
C GLY A 267 -12.59 -3.87 29.20
N LEU A 268 -12.11 -3.89 27.96
CA LEU A 268 -12.67 -3.14 26.82
C LEU A 268 -13.66 -3.98 25.98
N GLN A 269 -14.15 -5.13 26.52
CA GLN A 269 -15.18 -5.92 25.85
C GLN A 269 -16.42 -5.06 25.59
N GLY A 270 -17.03 -5.22 24.42
CA GLY A 270 -18.18 -4.40 23.99
C GLY A 270 -17.83 -2.98 23.51
N ARG A 271 -16.58 -2.52 23.70
CA ARG A 271 -16.08 -1.26 23.13
C ARG A 271 -15.19 -1.46 21.91
N VAL A 272 -14.57 -2.63 21.75
CA VAL A 272 -13.71 -2.96 20.62
C VAL A 272 -14.36 -4.02 19.76
N HIS A 273 -14.51 -3.71 18.46
CA HIS A 273 -15.16 -4.56 17.48
C HIS A 273 -14.13 -5.03 16.44
N PHE A 274 -14.08 -6.34 16.19
CA PHE A 274 -13.17 -6.96 15.22
C PHE A 274 -13.97 -7.47 14.02
N LEU A 275 -13.85 -6.80 12.88
CA LEU A 275 -14.61 -7.16 11.67
C LEU A 275 -13.91 -8.21 10.80
N GLY A 276 -12.60 -8.44 11.00
CA GLY A 276 -11.83 -9.27 10.09
C GLY A 276 -11.67 -8.61 8.72
N PHE A 277 -11.62 -9.41 7.66
CA PHE A 277 -11.59 -8.89 6.30
C PHE A 277 -12.94 -8.25 5.93
N VAL A 278 -12.90 -7.04 5.45
CA VAL A 278 -14.08 -6.26 5.03
C VAL A 278 -14.08 -6.15 3.50
N PRO A 279 -15.19 -6.50 2.82
CA PRO A 279 -15.34 -6.26 1.39
C PRO A 279 -15.18 -4.79 1.03
N SER A 280 -14.57 -4.50 -0.12
CA SER A 280 -14.28 -3.12 -0.55
C SER A 280 -15.52 -2.22 -0.60
N GLY A 281 -16.68 -2.78 -0.94
CA GLY A 281 -17.96 -2.04 -0.96
C GLY A 281 -18.44 -1.58 0.43
N HIS A 282 -17.95 -2.17 1.53
CA HIS A 282 -18.32 -1.78 2.89
C HIS A 282 -17.31 -0.80 3.52
N LEU A 283 -16.16 -0.55 2.89
CA LEU A 283 -15.15 0.34 3.49
C LEU A 283 -15.63 1.79 3.57
N ALA A 284 -16.20 2.35 2.51
CA ALA A 284 -16.69 3.73 2.53
C ALA A 284 -17.78 3.96 3.59
N PRO A 285 -18.81 3.09 3.74
CA PRO A 285 -19.75 3.14 4.86
C PRO A 285 -19.10 3.16 6.24
N LEU A 286 -18.09 2.31 6.45
CA LEU A 286 -17.40 2.23 7.74
C LEU A 286 -16.59 3.50 8.03
N TYR A 287 -15.93 4.08 7.02
CA TYR A 287 -15.26 5.38 7.18
C TYR A 287 -16.25 6.49 7.52
N ARG A 288 -17.34 6.64 6.77
CA ARG A 288 -18.28 7.75 6.92
C ARG A 288 -18.98 7.78 8.28
N ARG A 289 -19.15 6.63 8.92
CA ARG A 289 -19.76 6.51 10.26
C ARG A 289 -18.74 6.67 11.39
N ALA A 290 -17.46 6.70 11.07
CA ALA A 290 -16.40 6.89 12.06
C ALA A 290 -16.32 8.36 12.52
N GLN A 291 -16.02 8.54 13.79
CA GLN A 291 -15.63 9.83 14.34
C GLN A 291 -14.28 10.27 13.76
N ALA A 292 -13.35 9.35 13.63
CA ALA A 292 -12.03 9.58 13.07
C ALA A 292 -11.38 8.27 12.59
N LEU A 293 -10.50 8.37 11.61
CA LEU A 293 -9.47 7.36 11.34
C LEU A 293 -8.35 7.52 12.35
N VAL A 294 -7.96 6.44 13.02
CA VAL A 294 -6.85 6.44 14.00
C VAL A 294 -5.82 5.41 13.58
N MET A 295 -4.57 5.83 13.34
CA MET A 295 -3.52 4.96 12.84
C MET A 295 -2.28 5.02 13.73
N PRO A 296 -2.17 4.25 14.82
CA PRO A 296 -1.00 4.22 15.69
C PRO A 296 0.13 3.36 15.11
N THR A 297 0.40 3.50 13.82
CA THR A 297 1.40 2.69 13.09
C THR A 297 2.80 3.24 13.25
N TYR A 298 3.77 2.37 13.48
CA TYR A 298 5.18 2.74 13.56
C TYR A 298 5.80 3.03 12.19
N PHE A 299 5.32 2.39 11.13
CA PHE A 299 5.82 2.65 9.79
C PHE A 299 4.76 2.47 8.70
N GLY A 300 5.15 2.77 7.49
CA GLY A 300 4.33 2.94 6.32
C GLY A 300 4.33 4.43 5.98
N PRO A 301 5.39 4.94 5.31
CA PRO A 301 5.57 6.38 5.08
C PRO A 301 4.42 6.98 4.28
N THR A 302 3.82 6.17 3.42
CA THR A 302 2.59 6.51 2.71
C THR A 302 1.62 5.35 2.84
N ASN A 303 0.49 5.61 3.47
CA ASN A 303 -0.56 4.64 3.69
C ASN A 303 -1.78 5.02 2.86
N LEU A 304 -2.56 4.05 2.37
CA LEU A 304 -3.83 4.31 1.69
C LEU A 304 -4.91 4.87 2.62
N PRO A 305 -5.09 4.37 3.87
CA PRO A 305 -6.16 4.82 4.72
C PRO A 305 -6.24 6.34 4.95
N PRO A 306 -5.15 7.11 5.08
CA PRO A 306 -5.22 8.57 5.12
C PRO A 306 -5.87 9.17 3.87
N LEU A 307 -5.49 8.71 2.68
CA LEU A 307 -6.06 9.19 1.41
C LEU A 307 -7.55 8.85 1.31
N GLU A 308 -7.93 7.67 1.78
CA GLU A 308 -9.31 7.21 1.85
C GLU A 308 -10.14 8.07 2.80
N ALA A 309 -9.63 8.31 4.01
CA ALA A 309 -10.26 9.16 5.01
C ALA A 309 -10.48 10.58 4.48
N TRP A 310 -9.45 11.22 3.90
CA TRP A 310 -9.56 12.56 3.32
C TRP A 310 -10.57 12.62 2.18
N SER A 311 -10.66 11.57 1.34
CA SER A 311 -11.62 11.50 0.23
C SER A 311 -13.07 11.36 0.70
N LEU A 312 -13.27 10.89 1.93
CA LEU A 312 -14.58 10.67 2.57
C LEU A 312 -14.88 11.68 3.69
N ASP A 313 -14.10 12.75 3.82
CA ASP A 313 -14.26 13.79 4.83
C ASP A 313 -14.17 13.28 6.28
N VAL A 314 -13.33 12.26 6.49
CA VAL A 314 -13.08 11.69 7.82
C VAL A 314 -11.76 12.25 8.37
N PRO A 315 -11.76 12.84 9.57
CA PRO A 315 -10.54 13.38 10.16
C PRO A 315 -9.56 12.27 10.53
N LEU A 316 -8.26 12.59 10.46
CA LEU A 316 -7.16 11.66 10.68
C LEU A 316 -6.41 11.97 11.97
N LEU A 317 -6.19 10.94 12.81
CA LEU A 317 -5.21 10.93 13.89
C LEU A 317 -4.00 10.11 13.43
N TYR A 318 -2.81 10.72 13.44
CA TYR A 318 -1.63 10.15 12.79
C TYR A 318 -0.36 10.35 13.62
N PRO A 319 0.63 9.45 13.56
CA PRO A 319 1.89 9.63 14.28
C PRO A 319 2.68 10.84 13.80
N GLU A 320 3.27 11.58 14.74
CA GLU A 320 4.06 12.79 14.45
C GLU A 320 5.23 12.52 13.49
N HIS A 321 5.90 11.38 13.62
CA HIS A 321 7.04 11.03 12.78
C HIS A 321 6.66 10.73 11.30
N LEU A 322 5.36 10.59 11.01
CA LEU A 322 4.83 10.42 9.65
C LEU A 322 4.23 11.72 9.07
N ARG A 323 4.49 12.87 9.71
CA ARG A 323 4.00 14.20 9.31
C ARG A 323 4.32 14.53 7.84
N GLY A 324 5.44 14.08 7.30
CA GLY A 324 5.83 14.34 5.91
C GLY A 324 4.75 13.92 4.89
N HIS A 325 4.02 12.83 5.17
CA HIS A 325 2.92 12.39 4.32
C HIS A 325 1.67 13.27 4.46
N ALA A 326 1.27 13.60 5.68
CA ALA A 326 -0.02 14.21 5.95
C ALA A 326 0.01 15.75 6.08
N GLY A 327 1.18 16.39 6.26
CA GLY A 327 1.28 17.84 6.41
C GLY A 327 0.42 18.34 7.58
N ASP A 328 -0.50 19.26 7.30
CA ASP A 328 -1.45 19.78 8.29
C ASP A 328 -2.79 19.02 8.34
N ALA A 329 -2.91 17.94 7.56
CA ALA A 329 -4.14 17.20 7.37
C ALA A 329 -4.37 16.08 8.40
N ALA A 330 -3.71 16.16 9.55
CA ALA A 330 -3.89 15.22 10.65
C ALA A 330 -3.77 15.92 12.01
N LEU A 331 -4.41 15.31 13.00
CA LEU A 331 -4.11 15.61 14.40
C LEU A 331 -3.04 14.62 14.87
N TYR A 332 -1.90 15.14 15.28
CA TYR A 332 -0.71 14.35 15.55
C TYR A 332 -0.60 13.89 17.00
N PHE A 333 0.05 12.74 17.18
CA PHE A 333 0.39 12.19 18.48
C PHE A 333 1.76 11.47 18.42
N ASP A 334 2.38 11.33 19.58
CA ASP A 334 3.56 10.49 19.74
C ASP A 334 3.13 9.02 19.78
N VAL A 335 3.65 8.20 18.85
CA VAL A 335 3.28 6.79 18.70
C VAL A 335 3.67 5.94 19.92
N ASP A 336 4.66 6.37 20.71
CA ASP A 336 5.12 5.69 21.91
C ASP A 336 4.36 6.11 23.17
N SER A 337 3.47 7.12 23.07
CA SER A 337 2.69 7.63 24.21
C SER A 337 1.19 7.39 24.05
N ALA A 338 0.64 6.55 24.91
CA ALA A 338 -0.82 6.35 25.01
C ALA A 338 -1.53 7.62 25.49
N GLU A 339 -0.90 8.43 26.34
CA GLU A 339 -1.39 9.72 26.83
C GLU A 339 -1.53 10.72 25.67
N SER A 340 -0.51 10.80 24.81
CA SER A 340 -0.51 11.65 23.62
C SER A 340 -1.67 11.27 22.68
N LEU A 341 -1.86 9.97 22.42
CA LEU A 341 -2.95 9.46 21.60
C LEU A 341 -4.32 9.73 22.25
N ALA A 342 -4.47 9.50 23.56
CA ALA A 342 -5.70 9.80 24.29
C ALA A 342 -6.03 11.30 24.22
N GLY A 343 -5.03 12.17 24.34
CA GLY A 343 -5.18 13.61 24.16
C GLY A 343 -5.66 13.99 22.76
N ALA A 344 -5.12 13.35 21.72
CA ALA A 344 -5.55 13.57 20.33
C ALA A 344 -7.01 13.10 20.12
N ILE A 345 -7.39 11.92 20.64
CA ILE A 345 -8.76 11.40 20.57
C ILE A 345 -9.74 12.38 21.26
N LYS A 346 -9.37 12.92 22.41
CA LYS A 346 -10.20 13.93 23.09
C LYS A 346 -10.36 15.20 22.27
N LYS A 347 -9.28 15.70 21.65
CA LYS A 347 -9.30 16.92 20.84
C LYS A 347 -10.15 16.79 19.59
N ILE A 348 -10.17 15.62 18.92
CA ILE A 348 -10.93 15.43 17.68
C ILE A 348 -12.45 15.35 17.92
N ALA A 349 -12.88 15.17 19.17
CA ALA A 349 -14.28 15.25 19.54
C ALA A 349 -14.84 16.68 19.48
N ASP A 350 -13.96 17.71 19.53
CA ASP A 350 -14.37 19.10 19.33
C ASP A 350 -14.71 19.35 17.84
N PRO A 351 -15.95 19.82 17.53
CA PRO A 351 -16.39 20.07 16.15
C PRO A 351 -15.48 21.02 15.37
N ILE A 352 -14.98 22.07 16.01
CA ILE A 352 -14.11 23.08 15.37
C ILE A 352 -12.77 22.43 14.97
N CYS A 353 -12.19 21.64 15.88
CA CYS A 353 -10.97 20.90 15.58
C CYS A 353 -11.20 19.89 14.43
N ARG A 354 -12.32 19.15 14.49
CA ARG A 354 -12.70 18.19 13.45
C ARG A 354 -12.83 18.85 12.07
N GLU A 355 -13.60 19.93 11.97
CA GLU A 355 -13.79 20.68 10.72
C GLU A 355 -12.46 21.16 10.12
N ARG A 356 -11.57 21.71 10.96
CA ARG A 356 -10.25 22.16 10.55
C ARG A 356 -9.42 21.01 9.95
N ILE A 357 -9.40 19.82 10.58
CA ILE A 357 -8.62 18.67 10.09
C ILE A 357 -9.23 18.12 8.79
N VAL A 358 -10.55 18.07 8.67
CA VAL A 358 -11.24 17.66 7.43
C VAL A 358 -10.92 18.62 6.28
N ALA A 359 -10.99 19.93 6.53
CA ALA A 359 -10.65 20.94 5.52
C ALA A 359 -9.20 20.82 5.05
N ALA A 360 -8.25 20.64 5.99
CA ALA A 360 -6.85 20.40 5.67
C ALA A 360 -6.65 19.10 4.87
N GLY A 361 -7.40 18.03 5.18
CA GLY A 361 -7.39 16.77 4.43
C GLY A 361 -7.78 16.94 2.96
N ARG A 362 -8.82 17.72 2.69
CA ARG A 362 -9.23 18.06 1.31
C ARG A 362 -8.15 18.79 0.54
N VAL A 363 -7.46 19.74 1.20
CA VAL A 363 -6.34 20.47 0.61
C VAL A 363 -5.19 19.53 0.28
N ARG A 364 -4.78 18.70 1.26
CA ARG A 364 -3.66 17.77 1.09
C ARG A 364 -3.92 16.76 -0.02
N LEU A 365 -5.13 16.25 -0.13
CA LEU A 365 -5.52 15.32 -1.21
C LEU A 365 -5.40 15.96 -2.58
N LYS A 366 -5.75 17.26 -2.73
CA LYS A 366 -5.58 18.01 -3.98
C LYS A 366 -4.10 18.21 -4.31
N GLU A 367 -3.26 18.55 -3.32
CA GLU A 367 -1.81 18.69 -3.51
C GLU A 367 -1.20 17.38 -4.03
N LEU A 368 -1.44 16.26 -3.34
CA LEU A 368 -0.94 14.95 -3.76
C LEU A 368 -1.45 14.54 -5.14
N SER A 369 -2.69 14.90 -5.48
CA SER A 369 -3.24 14.68 -6.82
C SER A 369 -2.51 15.49 -7.88
N ALA A 370 -2.20 16.75 -7.62
CA ALA A 370 -1.44 17.61 -8.54
C ALA A 370 0.01 17.12 -8.72
N GLU A 371 0.67 16.73 -7.62
CA GLU A 371 2.01 16.10 -7.66
C GLU A 371 1.99 14.83 -8.53
N ARG A 372 0.98 13.97 -8.34
CA ARG A 372 0.83 12.74 -9.13
C ARG A 372 0.61 13.06 -10.61
N MET A 373 -0.29 13.99 -10.96
CA MET A 373 -0.52 14.38 -12.36
C MET A 373 0.76 14.90 -13.03
N SER A 374 1.56 15.66 -12.31
CA SER A 374 2.86 16.12 -12.81
C SER A 374 3.82 14.96 -13.05
N ALA A 375 3.86 14.00 -12.14
CA ALA A 375 4.68 12.78 -12.28
C ALA A 375 4.19 11.90 -13.44
N GLU A 376 2.89 11.80 -13.68
CA GLU A 376 2.29 11.07 -14.81
C GLU A 376 2.78 11.62 -16.16
N VAL A 377 2.86 12.95 -16.30
CA VAL A 377 3.42 13.59 -17.52
C VAL A 377 4.88 13.18 -17.72
N VAL A 378 5.67 13.16 -16.64
CA VAL A 378 7.06 12.72 -16.71
C VAL A 378 7.14 11.23 -17.09
N LEU A 379 6.30 10.39 -16.50
CA LEU A 379 6.26 8.95 -16.80
C LEU A 379 5.93 8.70 -18.28
N VAL A 380 4.91 9.35 -18.84
CA VAL A 380 4.54 9.23 -20.27
C VAL A 380 5.71 9.63 -21.15
N ARG A 381 6.38 10.75 -20.86
CA ARG A 381 7.57 11.18 -21.60
C ARG A 381 8.71 10.15 -21.55
N GLN A 382 8.94 9.53 -20.40
CA GLN A 382 9.94 8.48 -20.26
C GLN A 382 9.58 7.23 -21.06
N LEU A 383 8.31 6.84 -21.10
CA LEU A 383 7.83 5.73 -21.94
C LEU A 383 8.01 6.03 -23.44
N ASP A 384 7.69 7.25 -23.88
CA ASP A 384 7.87 7.66 -25.27
C ASP A 384 9.38 7.64 -25.68
N VAL A 385 10.26 8.15 -24.79
CA VAL A 385 11.73 8.12 -25.01
C VAL A 385 12.26 6.68 -25.06
N PHE A 386 11.81 5.83 -24.15
CA PHE A 386 12.19 4.42 -24.15
C PHE A 386 11.75 3.71 -25.44
N CYS A 387 10.49 3.94 -25.86
CA CYS A 387 9.96 3.39 -27.10
C CYS A 387 10.79 3.82 -28.31
N GLY A 388 11.13 5.11 -28.43
CA GLY A 388 11.96 5.61 -29.53
C GLY A 388 13.36 4.98 -29.59
N ARG A 389 13.98 4.73 -28.44
CA ARG A 389 15.31 4.06 -28.38
C ARG A 389 15.24 2.55 -28.64
N HIS A 390 14.13 1.91 -28.36
CA HIS A 390 13.97 0.48 -28.55
C HIS A 390 13.68 0.10 -30.00
N MET A 391 13.12 1.03 -30.78
CA MET A 391 12.85 0.83 -32.21
C MET A 391 14.04 1.17 -33.13
N MET A 392 15.13 1.74 -32.61
CA MET A 392 16.41 1.93 -33.31
C MET A 392 17.29 0.69 -33.17
#